data_8628c8b0e13bf2015a0e127b60d4654c
#
_entry.id   8628c8b0e13bf2015a0e127b60d4654c
#
_cell.length_a   1.000
_cell.length_b   1.000
_cell.length_c   1.000
_cell.angle_alpha   90.00
_cell.angle_beta   90.00
_cell.angle_gamma   90.00
#
_symmetry.space_group_name_H-M   'P 1'
#
loop_
_entity.id
_entity.type
_entity.pdbx_description
1 polymer ?
#
loop_
_entity_poly.entity_id
_entity_poly.type
_entity_poly.pdbx_seq_one_letter_code
_entity_poly.pdbx_strand_id
1 'polypeptide(L)'
;MPAITEQTALPELTTDDLSRYSRHLILPEVGMEGQRKLKAAKVLCVGTGGLGSPLAFYLAAAGIGTLGLVDFDVVDASNLQRQIIHSTKDIGRKKLDSAEEKLTALNPALKVVKHETMLSSANALEILKDYDIVADGTDNFPTRYLVNDACVLLGKPNVYGSIFRFEGQASVFATENGPCYRCLYPEPPPPGLVPSCAEGGVLGILPGLVGVMQATEVIKLILGKGESLIGRLLLVDALNMRFRELKLRKNPECPVCGVNPTVTQLIDYQQFCGIVPETSQEKNVKNGIPQLSVKELKRRIDAGEDVQLIDVREPYEYQIAQIGGKLIPQNDVPQRLTEIDRNREVVVHCRSGARSQKIAEFLQQSGYPNVSNLAGGILAWSDEVDPKVQKY
;
A
#
# COMPACT_ATOMS: atom_id res chain seq x y z
N MET A 1 -20.21 -6.82 -19.02
CA MET A 1 -19.24 -7.85 -18.58
C MET A 1 -19.65 -9.17 -19.17
N PRO A 2 -18.77 -9.94 -19.80
CA PRO A 2 -19.00 -11.36 -19.88
C PRO A 2 -19.11 -11.84 -18.43
N ALA A 3 -20.23 -12.47 -18.10
CA ALA A 3 -20.42 -13.04 -16.76
C ALA A 3 -19.25 -14.01 -16.54
N ILE A 4 -18.62 -13.97 -15.36
CA ILE A 4 -17.50 -14.84 -14.94
C ILE A 4 -17.81 -16.34 -15.20
N THR A 5 -18.98 -16.66 -15.73
CA THR A 5 -19.62 -17.96 -15.74
C THR A 5 -20.11 -18.49 -17.11
N GLU A 6 -19.79 -17.84 -18.22
CA GLU A 6 -20.32 -18.31 -19.53
C GLU A 6 -19.55 -19.46 -20.18
N GLN A 7 -18.44 -19.98 -19.63
CA GLN A 7 -17.59 -20.91 -20.35
C GLN A 7 -17.33 -22.28 -19.72
N THR A 8 -17.77 -22.57 -18.50
CA THR A 8 -17.56 -23.90 -17.89
C THR A 8 -18.76 -24.32 -17.05
N ALA A 9 -19.10 -25.60 -17.08
CA ALA A 9 -20.06 -26.16 -16.13
C ALA A 9 -19.60 -25.87 -14.71
N LEU A 10 -20.45 -25.17 -13.91
CA LEU A 10 -20.12 -24.81 -12.53
C LEU A 10 -19.83 -26.09 -11.72
N PRO A 11 -18.82 -26.07 -10.83
CA PRO A 11 -18.47 -27.22 -10.02
C PRO A 11 -19.61 -27.60 -9.08
N GLU A 12 -19.80 -28.91 -8.85
CA GLU A 12 -20.79 -29.39 -7.87
C GLU A 12 -20.31 -29.06 -6.44
N LEU A 13 -21.30 -28.86 -5.56
CA LEU A 13 -21.04 -28.69 -4.13
C LEU A 13 -21.04 -30.07 -3.45
N THR A 14 -20.02 -30.32 -2.66
CA THR A 14 -19.89 -31.50 -1.82
C THR A 14 -20.82 -31.43 -0.60
N THR A 15 -21.01 -32.53 0.12
CA THR A 15 -21.72 -32.51 1.41
C THR A 15 -21.07 -31.57 2.42
N ASP A 16 -19.73 -31.51 2.43
CA ASP A 16 -18.99 -30.57 3.29
C ASP A 16 -19.23 -29.11 2.90
N ASP A 17 -19.30 -28.83 1.59
CA ASP A 17 -19.65 -27.49 1.10
C ASP A 17 -21.07 -27.09 1.54
N LEU A 18 -22.03 -27.99 1.43
CA LEU A 18 -23.41 -27.74 1.86
C LEU A 18 -23.51 -27.45 3.35
N SER A 19 -22.75 -28.15 4.16
CA SER A 19 -22.66 -27.89 5.59
C SER A 19 -21.99 -26.55 5.89
N ARG A 20 -20.80 -26.33 5.30
CA ARG A 20 -19.98 -25.13 5.52
C ARG A 20 -20.69 -23.85 5.10
N TYR A 21 -21.31 -23.85 3.92
CA TYR A 21 -21.94 -22.66 3.33
C TYR A 21 -23.45 -22.61 3.55
N SER A 22 -24.01 -23.40 4.47
CA SER A 22 -25.43 -23.46 4.73
C SER A 22 -26.09 -22.08 4.95
N ARG A 23 -25.38 -21.15 5.56
CA ARG A 23 -25.87 -19.77 5.79
C ARG A 23 -25.89 -18.92 4.50
N HIS A 24 -25.03 -19.20 3.54
CA HIS A 24 -25.08 -18.61 2.20
C HIS A 24 -26.20 -19.22 1.37
N LEU A 25 -26.37 -20.54 1.45
CA LEU A 25 -27.33 -21.29 0.61
C LEU A 25 -28.78 -20.90 0.88
N ILE A 26 -29.12 -20.45 2.08
CA ILE A 26 -30.46 -19.97 2.43
C ILE A 26 -30.74 -18.52 2.02
N LEU A 27 -29.74 -17.79 1.54
CA LEU A 27 -29.91 -16.43 1.00
C LEU A 27 -30.36 -16.55 -0.48
N PRO A 28 -31.52 -15.99 -0.87
CA PRO A 28 -32.02 -16.12 -2.25
C PRO A 28 -31.04 -15.54 -3.30
N GLU A 29 -30.26 -14.51 -2.91
CA GLU A 29 -29.30 -13.84 -3.77
C GLU A 29 -28.04 -14.68 -4.03
N VAL A 30 -27.75 -15.66 -3.16
CA VAL A 30 -26.60 -16.58 -3.27
C VAL A 30 -27.10 -17.95 -3.74
N GLY A 31 -27.81 -18.67 -2.89
CA GLY A 31 -28.32 -20.01 -3.18
C GLY A 31 -27.24 -21.00 -3.62
N MET A 32 -27.68 -22.11 -4.18
CA MET A 32 -26.78 -23.13 -4.71
C MET A 32 -25.95 -22.63 -5.88
N GLU A 33 -26.58 -21.90 -6.81
CA GLU A 33 -25.92 -21.38 -8.00
C GLU A 33 -24.81 -20.34 -7.63
N GLY A 34 -25.15 -19.40 -6.76
CA GLY A 34 -24.16 -18.40 -6.31
C GLY A 34 -22.96 -19.02 -5.61
N GLN A 35 -23.19 -20.03 -4.75
CA GLN A 35 -22.08 -20.73 -4.09
C GLN A 35 -21.21 -21.53 -5.08
N ARG A 36 -21.80 -22.11 -6.13
CA ARG A 36 -21.07 -22.77 -7.24
C ARG A 36 -20.24 -21.74 -8.02
N LYS A 37 -20.78 -20.53 -8.25
CA LYS A 37 -20.03 -19.41 -8.86
C LYS A 37 -18.83 -19.01 -8.01
N LEU A 38 -19.01 -18.86 -6.69
CA LEU A 38 -17.90 -18.56 -5.77
C LEU A 38 -16.84 -19.65 -5.82
N LYS A 39 -17.24 -20.93 -5.82
CA LYS A 39 -16.32 -22.08 -5.91
C LYS A 39 -15.58 -22.16 -7.26
N ALA A 40 -16.15 -21.66 -8.34
CA ALA A 40 -15.51 -21.60 -9.66
C ALA A 40 -14.52 -20.44 -9.77
N ALA A 41 -14.72 -19.36 -9.04
CA ALA A 41 -14.02 -18.09 -9.21
C ALA A 41 -12.54 -18.16 -8.83
N LYS A 42 -11.74 -17.39 -9.57
CA LYS A 42 -10.30 -17.19 -9.34
C LYS A 42 -10.06 -15.71 -9.06
N VAL A 43 -9.59 -15.39 -7.87
CA VAL A 43 -9.35 -14.01 -7.44
C VAL A 43 -7.87 -13.83 -7.12
N LEU A 44 -7.26 -12.76 -7.64
CA LEU A 44 -5.90 -12.37 -7.31
C LEU A 44 -5.92 -11.29 -6.23
N CYS A 45 -5.26 -11.53 -5.12
CA CYS A 45 -4.99 -10.52 -4.10
C CYS A 45 -3.55 -10.01 -4.30
N VAL A 46 -3.40 -8.75 -4.63
CA VAL A 46 -2.08 -8.10 -4.73
C VAL A 46 -1.72 -7.52 -3.37
N GLY A 47 -0.79 -8.15 -2.68
CA GLY A 47 -0.40 -7.87 -1.31
C GLY A 47 -1.17 -8.68 -0.27
N THR A 48 -0.44 -9.25 0.69
CA THR A 48 -0.98 -9.97 1.87
C THR A 48 -0.83 -9.12 3.15
N GLY A 49 -0.73 -7.80 2.96
CA GLY A 49 -0.58 -6.82 4.03
C GLY A 49 -1.87 -6.50 4.79
N GLY A 50 -2.01 -5.24 5.21
CA GLY A 50 -3.16 -4.80 6.01
C GLY A 50 -4.51 -4.97 5.33
N LEU A 51 -4.63 -4.56 4.05
CA LEU A 51 -5.85 -4.73 3.23
C LEU A 51 -6.03 -6.19 2.81
N GLY A 52 -4.95 -6.83 2.33
CA GLY A 52 -4.99 -8.20 1.83
C GLY A 52 -5.33 -9.24 2.90
N SER A 53 -4.96 -9.01 4.16
CA SER A 53 -5.25 -9.93 5.27
C SER A 53 -6.75 -10.20 5.47
N PRO A 54 -7.60 -9.23 5.76
CA PRO A 54 -9.04 -9.44 5.91
C PRO A 54 -9.70 -9.83 4.59
N LEU A 55 -9.27 -9.24 3.48
CA LEU A 55 -9.74 -9.58 2.14
C LEU A 55 -9.59 -11.09 1.87
N ALA A 56 -8.39 -11.62 2.00
CA ALA A 56 -8.12 -13.04 1.75
C ALA A 56 -8.88 -13.97 2.71
N PHE A 57 -8.96 -13.62 4.00
CA PHE A 57 -9.72 -14.40 4.97
C PHE A 57 -11.20 -14.50 4.61
N TYR A 58 -11.86 -13.40 4.29
CA TYR A 58 -13.28 -13.40 3.97
C TYR A 58 -13.57 -14.07 2.63
N LEU A 59 -12.69 -13.95 1.63
CA LEU A 59 -12.83 -14.69 0.36
C LEU A 59 -12.65 -16.18 0.56
N ALA A 60 -11.67 -16.61 1.36
CA ALA A 60 -11.49 -18.01 1.73
C ALA A 60 -12.71 -18.58 2.49
N ALA A 61 -13.23 -17.83 3.47
CA ALA A 61 -14.41 -18.20 4.25
C ALA A 61 -15.67 -18.26 3.38
N ALA A 62 -15.81 -17.37 2.39
CA ALA A 62 -16.93 -17.37 1.45
C ALA A 62 -16.91 -18.52 0.44
N GLY A 63 -15.79 -19.23 0.31
CA GLY A 63 -15.66 -20.38 -0.58
C GLY A 63 -15.24 -20.05 -2.00
N ILE A 64 -14.40 -19.02 -2.17
CA ILE A 64 -13.71 -18.79 -3.43
C ILE A 64 -12.82 -20.01 -3.73
N GLY A 65 -12.90 -20.54 -4.95
CA GLY A 65 -12.20 -21.77 -5.29
C GLY A 65 -10.69 -21.60 -5.44
N THR A 66 -10.23 -20.46 -5.96
CA THR A 66 -8.80 -20.18 -6.13
C THR A 66 -8.47 -18.74 -5.69
N LEU A 67 -7.53 -18.60 -4.75
CA LEU A 67 -6.92 -17.32 -4.41
C LEU A 67 -5.47 -17.30 -4.87
N GLY A 68 -5.15 -16.38 -5.78
CA GLY A 68 -3.78 -15.98 -6.06
C GLY A 68 -3.32 -14.94 -5.04
N LEU A 69 -2.12 -15.09 -4.54
CA LEU A 69 -1.50 -14.14 -3.62
C LEU A 69 -0.18 -13.66 -4.20
N VAL A 70 -0.03 -12.34 -4.38
CA VAL A 70 1.25 -11.73 -4.81
C VAL A 70 1.85 -10.99 -3.63
N ASP A 71 3.02 -11.40 -3.18
CA ASP A 71 3.80 -10.71 -2.15
C ASP A 71 5.26 -11.20 -2.24
N PHE A 72 6.22 -10.40 -1.78
CA PHE A 72 7.64 -10.78 -1.75
C PHE A 72 8.28 -10.55 -0.37
N ASP A 73 7.51 -10.00 0.57
CA ASP A 73 8.00 -9.63 1.89
C ASP A 73 8.05 -10.81 2.87
N VAL A 74 8.77 -10.56 3.96
CA VAL A 74 8.70 -11.36 5.19
C VAL A 74 7.83 -10.67 6.25
N VAL A 75 7.34 -11.44 7.19
CA VAL A 75 6.56 -10.92 8.32
C VAL A 75 7.46 -10.17 9.28
N ASP A 76 7.11 -8.93 9.60
CA ASP A 76 7.77 -8.09 10.60
C ASP A 76 6.85 -7.83 11.78
N ALA A 77 7.41 -7.69 12.99
CA ALA A 77 6.63 -7.43 14.20
C ALA A 77 5.77 -6.16 14.10
N SER A 78 6.27 -5.11 13.44
CA SER A 78 5.55 -3.85 13.21
C SER A 78 4.35 -4.00 12.28
N ASN A 79 4.25 -5.12 11.57
CA ASN A 79 3.11 -5.43 10.68
C ASN A 79 1.90 -5.96 11.45
N LEU A 80 2.12 -6.64 12.58
CA LEU A 80 1.11 -7.46 13.27
C LEU A 80 -0.06 -6.65 13.82
N GLN A 81 0.10 -5.35 14.02
CA GLN A 81 -0.98 -4.47 14.48
C GLN A 81 -2.09 -4.26 13.42
N ARG A 82 -1.86 -4.67 12.15
CA ARG A 82 -2.83 -4.53 11.05
C ARG A 82 -2.87 -5.70 10.07
N GLN A 83 -1.83 -6.50 9.97
CA GLN A 83 -1.74 -7.65 9.07
C GLN A 83 -2.17 -8.93 9.80
N ILE A 84 -3.47 -9.03 10.09
CA ILE A 84 -4.06 -10.03 10.99
C ILE A 84 -3.96 -11.49 10.48
N ILE A 85 -3.58 -11.70 9.23
CA ILE A 85 -3.32 -13.02 8.69
C ILE A 85 -2.02 -13.63 9.23
N HIS A 86 -1.14 -12.79 9.77
CA HIS A 86 0.13 -13.21 10.37
C HIS A 86 0.05 -13.17 11.89
N SER A 87 0.96 -13.86 12.56
CA SER A 87 1.06 -13.92 14.01
C SER A 87 2.52 -13.81 14.48
N THR A 88 2.74 -13.62 15.77
CA THR A 88 4.09 -13.47 16.34
C THR A 88 5.03 -14.65 15.97
N LYS A 89 4.49 -15.89 15.87
CA LYS A 89 5.27 -17.06 15.44
C LYS A 89 5.75 -17.00 13.99
N ASP A 90 5.16 -16.11 13.19
CA ASP A 90 5.47 -15.99 11.76
C ASP A 90 6.53 -14.92 11.47
N ILE A 91 7.02 -14.18 12.48
CA ILE A 91 8.06 -13.15 12.29
C ILE A 91 9.29 -13.78 11.62
N GLY A 92 9.75 -13.14 10.54
CA GLY A 92 10.85 -13.60 9.69
C GLY A 92 10.48 -14.64 8.63
N ARG A 93 9.25 -15.22 8.66
CA ARG A 93 8.75 -16.11 7.61
C ARG A 93 8.24 -15.29 6.41
N LYS A 94 8.24 -15.90 5.22
CA LYS A 94 7.61 -15.31 4.05
C LYS A 94 6.11 -15.08 4.31
N LYS A 95 5.61 -13.91 3.93
CA LYS A 95 4.19 -13.58 4.12
C LYS A 95 3.28 -14.57 3.41
N LEU A 96 3.65 -15.01 2.21
CA LEU A 96 2.88 -15.98 1.43
C LEU A 96 2.74 -17.35 2.12
N ASP A 97 3.81 -17.85 2.76
CA ASP A 97 3.78 -19.13 3.47
C ASP A 97 2.90 -19.05 4.71
N SER A 98 3.01 -17.95 5.46
CA SER A 98 2.15 -17.69 6.62
C SER A 98 0.69 -17.53 6.23
N ALA A 99 0.40 -16.83 5.12
CA ALA A 99 -0.97 -16.64 4.62
C ALA A 99 -1.57 -17.97 4.15
N GLU A 100 -0.87 -18.74 3.32
CA GLU A 100 -1.35 -20.05 2.84
C GLU A 100 -1.72 -20.98 4.00
N GLU A 101 -0.85 -21.11 5.01
CA GLU A 101 -1.10 -21.94 6.19
C GLU A 101 -2.44 -21.59 6.87
N LYS A 102 -2.71 -20.30 7.05
CA LYS A 102 -3.92 -19.83 7.75
C LYS A 102 -5.17 -19.95 6.90
N LEU A 103 -5.06 -19.65 5.60
CA LEU A 103 -6.19 -19.73 4.67
C LEU A 103 -6.62 -21.17 4.42
N THR A 104 -5.66 -22.10 4.27
CA THR A 104 -5.96 -23.52 4.11
C THR A 104 -6.44 -24.17 5.41
N ALA A 105 -5.98 -23.71 6.57
CA ALA A 105 -6.54 -24.12 7.85
C ALA A 105 -8.00 -23.66 8.03
N LEU A 106 -8.34 -22.46 7.54
CA LEU A 106 -9.71 -21.95 7.55
C LEU A 106 -10.60 -22.70 6.56
N ASN A 107 -10.12 -22.91 5.33
CA ASN A 107 -10.86 -23.60 4.28
C ASN A 107 -9.94 -24.56 3.51
N PRO A 108 -9.94 -25.86 3.88
CA PRO A 108 -9.08 -26.87 3.24
C PRO A 108 -9.37 -27.12 1.74
N ALA A 109 -10.56 -26.73 1.25
CA ALA A 109 -10.93 -26.85 -0.16
C ALA A 109 -10.39 -25.69 -1.03
N LEU A 110 -9.86 -24.64 -0.42
CA LEU A 110 -9.29 -23.49 -1.11
C LEU A 110 -7.99 -23.87 -1.81
N LYS A 111 -7.88 -23.53 -3.10
CA LYS A 111 -6.61 -23.56 -3.82
C LYS A 111 -5.90 -22.20 -3.64
N VAL A 112 -4.77 -22.20 -2.98
CA VAL A 112 -3.88 -21.01 -2.89
C VAL A 112 -2.79 -21.13 -3.96
N VAL A 113 -2.60 -20.06 -4.74
CA VAL A 113 -1.51 -19.93 -5.73
C VAL A 113 -0.61 -18.79 -5.30
N LYS A 114 0.65 -19.11 -4.96
CA LYS A 114 1.63 -18.12 -4.51
C LYS A 114 2.44 -17.56 -5.67
N HIS A 115 2.48 -16.25 -5.79
CA HIS A 115 3.37 -15.51 -6.69
C HIS A 115 4.38 -14.74 -5.84
N GLU A 116 5.50 -15.39 -5.53
CA GLU A 116 6.58 -14.80 -4.72
C GLU A 116 7.43 -13.87 -5.59
N THR A 117 6.90 -12.69 -5.84
CA THR A 117 7.56 -11.70 -6.69
C THR A 117 7.05 -10.30 -6.39
N MET A 118 7.89 -9.30 -6.65
CA MET A 118 7.42 -7.93 -6.82
C MET A 118 6.70 -7.81 -8.14
N LEU A 119 5.47 -7.29 -8.12
CA LEU A 119 4.73 -7.04 -9.35
C LEU A 119 5.39 -5.90 -10.14
N SER A 120 5.61 -6.13 -11.42
CA SER A 120 6.30 -5.21 -12.33
C SER A 120 5.68 -5.26 -13.72
N SER A 121 6.06 -4.33 -14.59
CA SER A 121 5.62 -4.33 -16.00
C SER A 121 6.03 -5.58 -16.77
N ALA A 122 7.07 -6.27 -16.31
CA ALA A 122 7.55 -7.50 -16.95
C ALA A 122 6.69 -8.74 -16.63
N ASN A 123 6.00 -8.77 -15.48
CA ASN A 123 5.29 -9.98 -15.03
C ASN A 123 3.78 -9.78 -14.79
N ALA A 124 3.30 -8.54 -14.70
CA ALA A 124 1.93 -8.26 -14.28
C ALA A 124 0.89 -8.89 -15.23
N LEU A 125 1.01 -8.71 -16.54
CA LEU A 125 0.04 -9.26 -17.51
C LEU A 125 0.00 -10.78 -17.44
N GLU A 126 1.17 -11.42 -17.31
CA GLU A 126 1.27 -12.89 -17.24
C GLU A 126 0.61 -13.43 -15.97
N ILE A 127 0.79 -12.77 -14.83
CA ILE A 127 0.18 -13.19 -13.57
C ILE A 127 -1.33 -12.91 -13.56
N LEU A 128 -1.75 -11.72 -13.95
CA LEU A 128 -3.14 -11.27 -13.84
C LEU A 128 -4.08 -12.01 -14.81
N LYS A 129 -3.60 -12.47 -15.97
CA LYS A 129 -4.44 -13.09 -17.01
C LYS A 129 -5.25 -14.31 -16.52
N ASP A 130 -4.70 -15.05 -15.57
CA ASP A 130 -5.26 -16.32 -15.09
C ASP A 130 -6.39 -16.16 -14.05
N TYR A 131 -6.70 -14.91 -13.66
CA TYR A 131 -7.71 -14.59 -12.65
C TYR A 131 -8.90 -13.83 -13.25
N ASP A 132 -10.06 -13.98 -12.63
CA ASP A 132 -11.29 -13.32 -13.06
C ASP A 132 -11.40 -11.90 -12.52
N ILE A 133 -10.92 -11.70 -11.30
CA ILE A 133 -10.95 -10.42 -10.57
C ILE A 133 -9.59 -10.19 -9.91
N VAL A 134 -9.14 -8.95 -9.92
CA VAL A 134 -7.96 -8.50 -9.18
C VAL A 134 -8.41 -7.62 -8.02
N ALA A 135 -7.96 -7.92 -6.82
CA ALA A 135 -8.19 -7.12 -5.62
C ALA A 135 -6.87 -6.45 -5.21
N ASP A 136 -6.85 -5.13 -5.29
CA ASP A 136 -5.67 -4.30 -5.04
C ASP A 136 -5.54 -3.98 -3.55
N GLY A 137 -4.62 -4.66 -2.87
CA GLY A 137 -4.25 -4.43 -1.47
C GLY A 137 -2.93 -3.67 -1.31
N THR A 138 -2.47 -2.96 -2.34
CA THR A 138 -1.18 -2.28 -2.36
C THR A 138 -1.21 -0.94 -1.60
N ASP A 139 -0.05 -0.53 -1.09
CA ASP A 139 0.14 0.69 -0.31
C ASP A 139 1.04 1.73 -1.00
N ASN A 140 1.41 1.50 -2.27
CA ASN A 140 2.29 2.39 -3.02
C ASN A 140 1.71 2.75 -4.40
N PHE A 141 2.02 3.94 -4.88
CA PHE A 141 1.51 4.46 -6.14
C PHE A 141 1.99 3.68 -7.37
N PRO A 142 3.28 3.34 -7.54
CA PRO A 142 3.73 2.60 -8.73
C PRO A 142 2.95 1.30 -8.95
N THR A 143 2.80 0.47 -7.92
CA THR A 143 2.06 -0.79 -8.03
C THR A 143 0.58 -0.55 -8.29
N ARG A 144 -0.02 0.48 -7.70
CA ARG A 144 -1.42 0.83 -7.91
C ARG A 144 -1.72 1.23 -9.36
N TYR A 145 -0.89 2.07 -9.97
CA TYR A 145 -1.02 2.41 -11.39
C TYR A 145 -0.77 1.20 -12.29
N LEU A 146 0.24 0.38 -11.98
CA LEU A 146 0.54 -0.86 -12.69
C LEU A 146 -0.65 -1.83 -12.67
N VAL A 147 -1.25 -2.09 -11.50
CA VAL A 147 -2.41 -2.98 -11.36
C VAL A 147 -3.60 -2.44 -12.14
N ASN A 148 -3.89 -1.13 -12.03
CA ASN A 148 -4.96 -0.51 -12.78
C ASN A 148 -4.79 -0.70 -14.29
N ASP A 149 -3.61 -0.35 -14.82
CA ASP A 149 -3.37 -0.38 -16.25
C ASP A 149 -3.38 -1.82 -16.78
N ALA A 150 -2.79 -2.76 -16.05
CA ALA A 150 -2.84 -4.18 -16.38
C ALA A 150 -4.28 -4.73 -16.40
N CYS A 151 -5.11 -4.32 -15.43
CA CYS A 151 -6.52 -4.70 -15.40
C CYS A 151 -7.31 -4.13 -16.58
N VAL A 152 -7.07 -2.87 -16.97
CA VAL A 152 -7.70 -2.27 -18.16
C VAL A 152 -7.29 -3.02 -19.43
N LEU A 153 -5.99 -3.28 -19.61
CA LEU A 153 -5.46 -3.99 -20.80
C LEU A 153 -6.00 -5.43 -20.91
N LEU A 154 -6.25 -6.10 -19.78
CA LEU A 154 -6.78 -7.45 -19.74
C LEU A 154 -8.32 -7.51 -19.67
N GLY A 155 -9.00 -6.35 -19.56
CA GLY A 155 -10.45 -6.29 -19.39
C GLY A 155 -10.95 -6.91 -18.09
N LYS A 156 -10.16 -6.84 -17.01
CA LYS A 156 -10.48 -7.44 -15.70
C LYS A 156 -10.86 -6.37 -14.67
N PRO A 157 -11.88 -6.63 -13.83
CA PRO A 157 -12.21 -5.72 -12.73
C PRO A 157 -11.06 -5.61 -11.73
N ASN A 158 -10.77 -4.37 -11.32
CA ASN A 158 -9.86 -4.05 -10.23
C ASN A 158 -10.66 -3.58 -9.01
N VAL A 159 -10.72 -4.38 -7.96
CA VAL A 159 -11.37 -4.01 -6.70
C VAL A 159 -10.36 -3.27 -5.83
N TYR A 160 -10.47 -1.96 -5.86
CA TYR A 160 -9.55 -1.01 -5.25
C TYR A 160 -9.85 -0.77 -3.79
N GLY A 161 -8.80 -0.71 -2.98
CA GLY A 161 -8.81 -0.22 -1.60
C GLY A 161 -7.60 0.67 -1.33
N SER A 162 -7.81 1.71 -0.52
CA SER A 162 -6.72 2.58 -0.06
C SER A 162 -7.00 3.07 1.35
N ILE A 163 -5.94 3.32 2.11
CA ILE A 163 -6.00 3.79 3.49
C ILE A 163 -4.94 4.85 3.73
N PHE A 164 -5.28 5.82 4.57
CA PHE A 164 -4.34 6.82 5.06
C PHE A 164 -4.80 7.32 6.44
N ARG A 165 -3.97 7.14 7.49
CA ARG A 165 -4.28 7.52 8.87
C ARG A 165 -5.61 6.92 9.37
N PHE A 166 -6.70 7.70 9.31
CA PHE A 166 -8.06 7.32 9.72
C PHE A 166 -9.02 7.25 8.52
N GLU A 167 -8.55 7.54 7.31
CA GLU A 167 -9.38 7.61 6.11
C GLU A 167 -9.16 6.40 5.22
N GLY A 168 -10.23 5.84 4.70
CA GLY A 168 -10.24 4.74 3.77
C GLY A 168 -11.03 5.06 2.50
N GLN A 169 -10.70 4.35 1.44
CA GLN A 169 -11.37 4.45 0.14
C GLN A 169 -11.58 3.07 -0.43
N ALA A 170 -12.73 2.85 -1.07
CA ALA A 170 -13.03 1.65 -1.84
C ALA A 170 -13.77 1.99 -3.14
N SER A 171 -13.47 1.28 -4.22
CA SER A 171 -14.12 1.41 -5.53
C SER A 171 -13.91 0.14 -6.36
N VAL A 172 -14.61 0.04 -7.49
CA VAL A 172 -14.35 -0.97 -8.52
C VAL A 172 -14.00 -0.26 -9.82
N PHE A 173 -12.79 -0.48 -10.29
CA PHE A 173 -12.22 0.13 -11.50
C PHE A 173 -12.04 -0.89 -12.63
N ALA A 174 -11.65 -0.39 -13.80
CA ALA A 174 -11.27 -1.17 -14.98
C ALA A 174 -12.37 -2.10 -15.53
N THR A 175 -13.63 -1.79 -15.26
CA THR A 175 -14.76 -2.46 -15.89
C THR A 175 -15.11 -1.82 -17.25
N GLU A 176 -15.75 -2.56 -18.14
CA GLU A 176 -16.11 -2.09 -19.50
C GLU A 176 -16.77 -0.71 -19.53
N ASN A 177 -17.78 -0.52 -18.68
CA ASN A 177 -18.59 0.72 -18.64
C ASN A 177 -18.22 1.63 -17.46
N GLY A 178 -17.24 1.27 -16.65
CA GLY A 178 -16.81 2.03 -15.48
C GLY A 178 -15.54 2.86 -15.72
N PRO A 179 -15.25 3.78 -14.82
CA PRO A 179 -13.96 4.48 -14.81
C PRO A 179 -12.83 3.52 -14.45
N CYS A 180 -11.60 3.88 -14.80
CA CYS A 180 -10.40 3.27 -14.22
C CYS A 180 -9.78 4.23 -13.18
N TYR A 181 -8.76 3.78 -12.48
CA TYR A 181 -8.07 4.59 -11.47
C TYR A 181 -7.51 5.90 -12.06
N ARG A 182 -7.02 5.88 -13.31
CA ARG A 182 -6.54 7.09 -14.00
C ARG A 182 -7.65 8.06 -14.42
N CYS A 183 -8.90 7.64 -14.45
CA CYS A 183 -10.01 8.60 -14.62
C CYS A 183 -10.16 9.52 -13.42
N LEU A 184 -9.80 9.05 -12.22
CA LEU A 184 -9.82 9.81 -10.97
C LEU A 184 -8.49 10.50 -10.70
N TYR A 185 -7.38 9.79 -10.90
CA TYR A 185 -6.01 10.26 -10.68
C TYR A 185 -5.18 10.06 -11.96
N PRO A 186 -5.24 10.98 -12.93
CA PRO A 186 -4.51 10.85 -14.20
C PRO A 186 -3.00 10.74 -14.01
N GLU A 187 -2.46 11.46 -13.03
CA GLU A 187 -1.04 11.53 -12.68
C GLU A 187 -0.84 11.24 -11.19
N PRO A 188 0.30 10.64 -10.81
CA PRO A 188 0.65 10.45 -9.42
C PRO A 188 0.91 11.79 -8.73
N PRO A 189 0.71 11.87 -7.40
CA PRO A 189 1.14 13.04 -6.65
C PRO A 189 2.67 13.18 -6.73
N PRO A 190 3.18 14.41 -6.70
CA PRO A 190 4.63 14.64 -6.64
C PRO A 190 5.29 13.83 -5.51
N PRO A 191 6.50 13.28 -5.73
CA PRO A 191 7.21 12.51 -4.72
C PRO A 191 7.30 13.25 -3.37
N GLY A 192 6.96 12.54 -2.29
CA GLY A 192 7.00 13.09 -0.93
C GLY A 192 5.87 14.07 -0.57
N LEU A 193 4.88 14.29 -1.45
CA LEU A 193 3.67 15.07 -1.10
C LEU A 193 2.72 14.25 -0.21
N VAL A 194 2.54 12.97 -0.53
CA VAL A 194 1.71 12.05 0.25
C VAL A 194 2.65 11.10 1.00
N PRO A 195 2.71 11.18 2.34
CA PRO A 195 3.53 10.27 3.12
C PRO A 195 3.00 8.82 3.00
N SER A 196 3.90 7.87 3.02
CA SER A 196 3.55 6.44 3.10
C SER A 196 2.83 6.12 4.42
N CYS A 197 2.16 4.97 4.49
CA CYS A 197 1.56 4.49 5.76
C CYS A 197 2.61 4.33 6.87
N ALA A 198 3.85 4.06 6.51
CA ALA A 198 4.96 3.99 7.45
C ALA A 198 5.34 5.35 8.02
N GLU A 199 5.17 6.43 7.26
CA GLU A 199 5.49 7.80 7.68
C GLU A 199 4.31 8.52 8.32
N GLY A 200 3.10 8.33 7.74
CA GLY A 200 1.87 9.00 8.19
C GLY A 200 1.17 8.30 9.36
N GLY A 201 1.52 7.04 9.61
CA GLY A 201 0.77 6.18 10.51
C GLY A 201 -0.55 5.67 9.92
N VAL A 202 -1.11 4.63 10.51
CA VAL A 202 -2.40 4.08 10.13
C VAL A 202 -3.08 3.43 11.34
N LEU A 203 -4.36 3.71 11.53
CA LEU A 203 -5.17 3.01 12.52
C LEU A 203 -5.34 1.55 12.09
N GLY A 204 -4.84 0.59 12.89
CA GLY A 204 -4.73 -0.81 12.49
C GLY A 204 -6.04 -1.51 12.11
N ILE A 205 -7.18 -1.06 12.62
CA ILE A 205 -8.52 -1.57 12.25
C ILE A 205 -8.98 -1.08 10.87
N LEU A 206 -8.47 0.05 10.39
CA LEU A 206 -8.94 0.67 9.15
C LEU A 206 -8.73 -0.23 7.91
N PRO A 207 -7.54 -0.85 7.70
CA PRO A 207 -7.39 -1.82 6.63
C PRO A 207 -8.32 -3.03 6.77
N GLY A 208 -8.72 -3.39 8.00
CA GLY A 208 -9.76 -4.39 8.26
C GLY A 208 -11.09 -3.99 7.63
N LEU A 209 -11.56 -2.78 7.92
CA LEU A 209 -12.80 -2.23 7.35
C LEU A 209 -12.76 -2.21 5.82
N VAL A 210 -11.71 -1.60 5.24
CA VAL A 210 -11.62 -1.43 3.78
C VAL A 210 -11.42 -2.77 3.07
N GLY A 211 -10.60 -3.67 3.60
CA GLY A 211 -10.39 -5.01 3.01
C GLY A 211 -11.66 -5.86 3.03
N VAL A 212 -12.52 -5.74 4.06
CA VAL A 212 -13.84 -6.40 4.08
C VAL A 212 -14.77 -5.78 3.03
N MET A 213 -14.73 -4.46 2.82
CA MET A 213 -15.47 -3.83 1.72
C MET A 213 -15.00 -4.34 0.36
N GLN A 214 -13.68 -4.49 0.16
CA GLN A 214 -13.14 -5.09 -1.06
C GLN A 214 -13.63 -6.55 -1.23
N ALA A 215 -13.61 -7.37 -0.19
CA ALA A 215 -14.14 -8.74 -0.24
C ALA A 215 -15.63 -8.76 -0.63
N THR A 216 -16.41 -7.83 -0.08
CA THR A 216 -17.83 -7.69 -0.42
C THR A 216 -18.03 -7.35 -1.89
N GLU A 217 -17.24 -6.42 -2.45
CA GLU A 217 -17.31 -6.07 -3.88
C GLU A 217 -16.91 -7.26 -4.77
N VAL A 218 -15.87 -8.01 -4.41
CA VAL A 218 -15.49 -9.24 -5.13
C VAL A 218 -16.64 -10.22 -5.17
N ILE A 219 -17.28 -10.50 -4.03
CA ILE A 219 -18.41 -11.43 -3.94
C ILE A 219 -19.59 -10.92 -4.79
N LYS A 220 -19.94 -9.63 -4.71
CA LYS A 220 -21.03 -9.04 -5.53
C LYS A 220 -20.76 -9.18 -7.03
N LEU A 221 -19.52 -8.94 -7.46
CA LEU A 221 -19.12 -9.10 -8.86
C LEU A 221 -19.28 -10.55 -9.34
N ILE A 222 -18.87 -11.53 -8.52
CA ILE A 222 -18.99 -12.96 -8.85
C ILE A 222 -20.46 -13.39 -8.92
N LEU A 223 -21.26 -12.98 -7.95
CA LEU A 223 -22.68 -13.31 -7.89
C LEU A 223 -23.50 -12.58 -8.96
N GLY A 224 -23.04 -11.43 -9.45
CA GLY A 224 -23.83 -10.53 -10.29
C GLY A 224 -25.04 -9.98 -9.55
N LYS A 225 -24.92 -9.72 -8.25
CA LYS A 225 -26.01 -9.28 -7.36
C LYS A 225 -25.63 -8.00 -6.63
N GLY A 226 -26.67 -7.22 -6.27
CA GLY A 226 -26.52 -5.94 -5.60
C GLY A 226 -25.94 -4.85 -6.52
N GLU A 227 -25.70 -3.67 -5.95
CA GLU A 227 -25.09 -2.55 -6.64
C GLU A 227 -23.60 -2.49 -6.29
N SER A 228 -22.74 -2.75 -7.27
CA SER A 228 -21.29 -2.64 -7.07
C SER A 228 -20.81 -1.18 -7.00
N LEU A 229 -19.60 -0.97 -6.50
CA LEU A 229 -18.95 0.35 -6.50
C LEU A 229 -18.39 0.76 -7.87
N ILE A 230 -18.89 0.20 -8.98
CA ILE A 230 -18.54 0.66 -10.33
C ILE A 230 -19.09 2.08 -10.53
N GLY A 231 -18.22 3.03 -10.88
CA GLY A 231 -18.59 4.43 -11.02
C GLY A 231 -18.90 5.15 -9.70
N ARG A 232 -18.49 4.57 -8.58
CA ARG A 232 -18.69 5.08 -7.21
C ARG A 232 -17.40 4.99 -6.41
N LEU A 233 -17.06 6.02 -5.66
CA LEU A 233 -15.98 6.00 -4.68
C LEU A 233 -16.59 6.11 -3.29
N LEU A 234 -16.43 5.08 -2.50
CA LEU A 234 -16.80 5.10 -1.09
C LEU A 234 -15.63 5.64 -0.25
N LEU A 235 -15.88 6.70 0.48
CA LEU A 235 -14.96 7.30 1.44
C LEU A 235 -15.38 6.90 2.86
N VAL A 236 -14.41 6.49 3.65
CA VAL A 236 -14.58 6.04 5.04
C VAL A 236 -13.75 6.91 5.95
N ASP A 237 -14.39 7.60 6.88
CA ASP A 237 -13.74 8.28 8.00
C ASP A 237 -13.95 7.41 9.25
N ALA A 238 -12.95 6.63 9.60
CA ALA A 238 -13.03 5.68 10.72
C ALA A 238 -13.00 6.38 12.08
N LEU A 239 -12.46 7.60 12.18
CA LEU A 239 -12.43 8.34 13.43
C LEU A 239 -13.82 8.84 13.83
N ASN A 240 -14.60 9.29 12.84
CA ASN A 240 -15.96 9.80 13.04
C ASN A 240 -17.05 8.80 12.63
N MET A 241 -16.69 7.60 12.17
CA MET A 241 -17.57 6.56 11.62
C MET A 241 -18.55 7.12 10.57
N ARG A 242 -17.98 7.90 9.63
CA ARG A 242 -18.74 8.48 8.53
C ARG A 242 -18.39 7.84 7.21
N PHE A 243 -19.44 7.59 6.43
CA PHE A 243 -19.32 7.07 5.06
C PHE A 243 -19.88 8.12 4.10
N ARG A 244 -19.13 8.38 3.05
CA ARG A 244 -19.54 9.28 1.98
C ARG A 244 -19.31 8.61 0.64
N GLU A 245 -20.22 8.83 -0.27
CA GLU A 245 -20.12 8.31 -1.63
C GLU A 245 -19.98 9.45 -2.63
N LEU A 246 -19.02 9.30 -3.54
CA LEU A 246 -18.80 10.18 -4.66
C LEU A 246 -19.08 9.43 -5.96
N LYS A 247 -19.80 10.06 -6.89
CA LYS A 247 -20.01 9.53 -8.24
C LYS A 247 -18.74 9.74 -9.07
N LEU A 248 -18.25 8.68 -9.67
CA LEU A 248 -17.12 8.72 -10.59
C LEU A 248 -17.62 8.52 -12.03
N ARG A 249 -17.11 9.32 -12.95
CA ARG A 249 -17.40 9.19 -14.38
C ARG A 249 -16.19 8.72 -15.14
N LYS A 250 -16.39 7.87 -16.15
CA LYS A 250 -15.34 7.50 -17.08
C LYS A 250 -14.90 8.76 -17.84
N ASN A 251 -13.60 9.02 -17.85
CA ASN A 251 -13.04 10.15 -18.61
C ASN A 251 -12.82 9.74 -20.06
N PRO A 252 -13.47 10.37 -21.05
CA PRO A 252 -13.26 10.06 -22.46
C PRO A 252 -11.81 10.27 -22.93
N GLU A 253 -11.07 11.17 -22.26
CA GLU A 253 -9.67 11.49 -22.56
C GLU A 253 -8.69 10.71 -21.68
N CYS A 254 -9.17 9.72 -20.93
CA CYS A 254 -8.28 8.92 -20.09
C CYS A 254 -7.20 8.24 -20.93
N PRO A 255 -5.92 8.35 -20.56
CA PRO A 255 -4.83 7.81 -21.36
C PRO A 255 -4.82 6.29 -21.47
N VAL A 256 -5.56 5.57 -20.62
CA VAL A 256 -5.59 4.10 -20.61
C VAL A 256 -6.95 3.54 -21.05
N CYS A 257 -8.07 4.07 -20.53
CA CYS A 257 -9.40 3.52 -20.81
C CYS A 257 -10.30 4.48 -21.61
N GLY A 258 -9.79 5.62 -22.08
CA GLY A 258 -10.53 6.60 -22.88
C GLY A 258 -10.86 6.12 -24.29
N VAL A 259 -11.40 7.04 -25.10
CA VAL A 259 -11.77 6.73 -26.50
C VAL A 259 -10.52 6.49 -27.37
N ASN A 260 -9.46 7.27 -27.15
CA ASN A 260 -8.19 7.18 -27.87
C ASN A 260 -7.05 6.97 -26.84
N PRO A 261 -6.87 5.76 -26.32
CA PRO A 261 -5.87 5.52 -25.29
C PRO A 261 -4.45 5.67 -25.86
N THR A 262 -3.59 6.38 -25.12
CA THR A 262 -2.16 6.55 -25.43
C THR A 262 -1.28 5.54 -24.72
N VAL A 263 -1.74 4.96 -23.62
CA VAL A 263 -1.07 3.88 -22.86
C VAL A 263 -1.71 2.56 -23.27
N THR A 264 -1.12 1.90 -24.25
CA THR A 264 -1.58 0.61 -24.80
C THR A 264 -0.73 -0.58 -24.37
N GLN A 265 0.29 -0.33 -23.58
CA GLN A 265 1.18 -1.32 -22.94
C GLN A 265 1.63 -0.81 -21.58
N LEU A 266 2.12 -1.72 -20.73
CA LEU A 266 2.66 -1.33 -19.43
C LEU A 266 3.92 -0.49 -19.60
N ILE A 267 4.09 0.51 -18.73
CA ILE A 267 5.18 1.49 -18.75
C ILE A 267 6.12 1.28 -17.55
N ASP A 268 7.17 2.08 -17.42
CA ASP A 268 7.96 2.18 -16.19
C ASP A 268 7.19 3.00 -15.13
N TYR A 269 6.57 2.32 -14.18
CA TYR A 269 5.76 2.96 -13.12
C TYR A 269 6.62 3.59 -12.02
N GLN A 270 7.88 3.17 -11.85
CA GLN A 270 8.79 3.83 -10.93
C GLN A 270 9.15 5.23 -11.47
N GLN A 271 9.57 5.29 -12.72
CA GLN A 271 9.86 6.56 -13.40
C GLN A 271 8.59 7.44 -13.48
N PHE A 272 7.44 6.87 -13.83
CA PHE A 272 6.17 7.59 -13.92
C PHE A 272 5.77 8.24 -12.58
N CYS A 273 6.05 7.60 -11.46
CA CYS A 273 5.82 8.13 -10.11
C CYS A 273 6.98 8.98 -9.58
N GLY A 274 7.99 9.30 -10.41
CA GLY A 274 9.12 10.12 -10.04
C GLY A 274 10.11 9.44 -9.08
N ILE A 275 10.08 8.11 -9.00
CA ILE A 275 11.04 7.32 -8.23
C ILE A 275 12.18 6.97 -9.18
N VAL A 276 13.23 7.80 -9.17
CA VAL A 276 14.43 7.57 -9.99
C VAL A 276 15.44 6.80 -9.14
N PRO A 277 16.11 5.76 -9.69
CA PRO A 277 17.22 5.12 -8.99
C PRO A 277 18.34 6.14 -8.71
N GLU A 278 18.73 6.29 -7.44
CA GLU A 278 19.82 7.21 -7.05
C GLU A 278 21.13 6.72 -7.67
N THR A 279 21.77 7.59 -8.49
CA THR A 279 23.11 7.33 -8.99
C THR A 279 24.14 7.46 -7.85
N SER A 280 25.32 6.84 -8.00
CA SER A 280 26.36 6.86 -6.95
C SER A 280 26.86 8.27 -6.61
N GLN A 281 26.69 9.27 -7.48
CA GLN A 281 27.02 10.67 -7.21
C GLN A 281 25.92 11.39 -6.44
N GLU A 282 24.65 11.01 -6.62
CA GLU A 282 23.50 11.56 -5.88
C GLU A 282 23.43 11.08 -4.43
N LYS A 283 24.14 10.00 -4.08
CA LYS A 283 24.22 9.52 -2.69
C LYS A 283 24.89 10.50 -1.75
N ASN A 284 25.77 11.37 -2.23
CA ASN A 284 26.53 12.32 -1.41
C ASN A 284 25.93 13.74 -1.40
N VAL A 285 25.16 14.12 -2.42
CA VAL A 285 24.52 15.44 -2.51
C VAL A 285 23.17 15.27 -3.22
N LYS A 286 22.08 15.68 -2.58
CA LYS A 286 20.73 15.63 -3.11
C LYS A 286 20.13 17.03 -3.17
N ASN A 287 19.74 17.51 -4.34
CA ASN A 287 19.24 18.88 -4.55
C ASN A 287 20.16 19.96 -3.97
N GLY A 288 21.48 19.78 -4.08
CA GLY A 288 22.46 20.70 -3.53
C GLY A 288 22.73 20.56 -2.03
N ILE A 289 22.05 19.64 -1.33
CA ILE A 289 22.23 19.38 0.10
C ILE A 289 23.14 18.17 0.31
N PRO A 290 24.26 18.32 1.05
CA PRO A 290 25.11 17.18 1.43
C PRO A 290 24.33 16.13 2.22
N GLN A 291 24.57 14.86 1.90
CA GLN A 291 24.00 13.71 2.58
C GLN A 291 25.04 13.13 3.55
N LEU A 292 24.81 13.30 4.83
CA LEU A 292 25.69 12.79 5.89
C LEU A 292 25.24 11.38 6.27
N SER A 293 26.14 10.39 6.26
CA SER A 293 25.81 9.06 6.75
C SER A 293 25.70 9.01 8.28
N VAL A 294 24.90 8.08 8.79
CA VAL A 294 24.74 7.91 10.25
C VAL A 294 26.05 7.53 10.95
N LYS A 295 26.90 6.75 10.29
CA LYS A 295 28.23 6.37 10.80
C LYS A 295 29.15 7.58 10.91
N GLU A 296 29.12 8.46 9.92
CA GLU A 296 29.94 9.67 9.94
C GLU A 296 29.44 10.66 10.99
N LEU A 297 28.11 10.82 11.15
CA LEU A 297 27.55 11.62 12.24
C LEU A 297 28.00 11.06 13.60
N LYS A 298 27.92 9.75 13.80
CA LYS A 298 28.37 9.11 15.05
C LYS A 298 29.85 9.36 15.31
N ARG A 299 30.70 9.18 14.31
CA ARG A 299 32.14 9.48 14.41
C ARG A 299 32.40 10.92 14.86
N ARG A 300 31.68 11.88 14.29
CA ARG A 300 31.83 13.31 14.63
C ARG A 300 31.36 13.62 16.04
N ILE A 301 30.24 13.08 16.46
CA ILE A 301 29.74 13.21 17.84
C ILE A 301 30.76 12.64 18.84
N ASP A 302 31.31 11.45 18.56
CA ASP A 302 32.30 10.80 19.43
C ASP A 302 33.63 11.55 19.47
N ALA A 303 33.97 12.25 18.40
CA ALA A 303 35.14 13.14 18.33
C ALA A 303 34.91 14.50 19.03
N GLY A 304 33.69 14.79 19.51
CA GLY A 304 33.34 16.08 20.13
C GLY A 304 33.29 17.23 19.13
N GLU A 305 33.06 16.96 17.83
CA GLU A 305 32.92 18.02 16.83
C GLU A 305 31.65 18.85 17.10
N ASP A 306 31.74 20.16 16.87
CA ASP A 306 30.66 21.11 17.15
C ASP A 306 29.59 21.10 16.05
N VAL A 307 28.76 20.04 16.05
CA VAL A 307 27.64 19.86 15.12
C VAL A 307 26.32 20.20 15.80
N GLN A 308 25.50 21.04 15.15
CA GLN A 308 24.16 21.33 15.62
C GLN A 308 23.15 20.33 15.00
N LEU A 309 22.74 19.36 15.77
CA LEU A 309 21.78 18.36 15.33
C LEU A 309 20.34 18.86 15.57
N ILE A 310 19.52 18.86 14.51
CA ILE A 310 18.11 19.29 14.53
C ILE A 310 17.21 18.11 14.16
N ASP A 311 16.33 17.74 15.08
CA ASP A 311 15.27 16.74 14.85
C ASP A 311 14.00 17.44 14.40
N VAL A 312 13.55 17.16 13.17
CA VAL A 312 12.34 17.78 12.59
C VAL A 312 11.12 16.90 12.65
N ARG A 313 11.13 15.89 13.52
CA ARG A 313 10.00 15.01 13.78
C ARG A 313 8.99 15.67 14.73
N GLU A 314 7.86 15.02 14.88
CA GLU A 314 6.85 15.45 15.83
C GLU A 314 7.22 15.04 17.28
N PRO A 315 6.71 15.76 18.31
CA PRO A 315 7.01 15.45 19.70
C PRO A 315 6.71 14.01 20.13
N TYR A 316 5.65 13.42 19.60
CA TYR A 316 5.30 12.01 19.88
C TYR A 316 6.31 11.02 19.27
N GLU A 317 6.90 11.33 18.12
CA GLU A 317 7.97 10.52 17.51
C GLU A 317 9.27 10.59 18.35
N TYR A 318 9.58 11.78 18.87
CA TYR A 318 10.73 12.00 19.74
C TYR A 318 10.62 11.21 21.06
N GLN A 319 9.40 11.06 21.58
CA GLN A 319 9.14 10.25 22.79
C GLN A 319 9.39 8.75 22.56
N ILE A 320 9.16 8.24 21.33
CA ILE A 320 9.40 6.82 21.00
C ILE A 320 10.90 6.52 20.95
N ALA A 321 11.64 7.36 20.25
CA ALA A 321 13.09 7.17 20.06
C ALA A 321 13.78 8.50 19.73
N GLN A 322 15.02 8.65 20.15
CA GLN A 322 15.82 9.84 19.88
C GLN A 322 17.31 9.48 19.75
N ILE A 323 18.06 10.31 19.03
CA ILE A 323 19.52 10.20 18.88
C ILE A 323 20.22 11.45 19.38
N GLY A 324 19.52 12.27 20.17
CA GLY A 324 19.95 13.60 20.59
C GLY A 324 19.53 14.69 19.62
N GLY A 325 20.02 15.90 19.86
CA GLY A 325 19.68 17.06 19.05
C GLY A 325 18.47 17.84 19.57
N LYS A 326 18.25 19.01 18.96
CA LYS A 326 17.17 19.92 19.32
C LYS A 326 15.94 19.58 18.50
N LEU A 327 14.81 19.30 19.17
CA LEU A 327 13.54 19.06 18.53
C LEU A 327 12.90 20.38 18.05
N ILE A 328 12.74 20.52 16.76
CA ILE A 328 11.98 21.60 16.09
C ILE A 328 11.11 20.95 15.02
N PRO A 329 9.82 20.67 15.30
CA PRO A 329 8.94 20.04 14.33
C PRO A 329 8.97 20.72 12.97
N GLN A 330 8.90 19.95 11.89
CA GLN A 330 9.03 20.43 10.51
C GLN A 330 8.23 21.70 10.23
N ASN A 331 6.98 21.75 10.71
CA ASN A 331 6.07 22.87 10.47
C ASN A 331 6.43 24.12 11.30
N ASP A 332 7.18 23.97 12.37
CA ASP A 332 7.59 25.08 13.26
C ASP A 332 8.92 25.70 12.84
N VAL A 333 9.72 25.03 12.01
CA VAL A 333 11.05 25.51 11.61
C VAL A 333 11.01 26.92 11.03
N PRO A 334 10.06 27.31 10.15
CA PRO A 334 10.03 28.67 9.61
C PRO A 334 9.88 29.77 10.66
N GLN A 335 9.15 29.51 11.76
CA GLN A 335 8.95 30.48 12.84
C GLN A 335 10.05 30.44 13.91
N ARG A 336 10.85 29.37 13.92
CA ARG A 336 11.86 29.10 14.93
C ARG A 336 13.30 29.15 14.39
N LEU A 337 13.52 29.80 13.24
CA LEU A 337 14.85 29.95 12.61
C LEU A 337 15.90 30.59 13.54
N THR A 338 15.47 31.50 14.41
CA THR A 338 16.36 32.13 15.39
C THR A 338 16.96 31.21 16.44
N GLU A 339 16.37 30.00 16.55
CA GLU A 339 16.85 28.98 17.47
C GLU A 339 17.94 28.07 16.85
N ILE A 340 18.26 28.28 15.56
CA ILE A 340 19.27 27.54 14.80
C ILE A 340 20.43 28.53 14.53
N ASP A 341 21.61 28.19 14.99
CA ASP A 341 22.79 29.05 14.78
C ASP A 341 23.29 28.89 13.34
N ARG A 342 23.35 30.02 12.61
CA ARG A 342 23.79 30.06 11.20
C ARG A 342 25.29 29.84 11.02
N ASN A 343 26.07 30.08 12.08
CA ASN A 343 27.53 30.00 12.02
C ASN A 343 28.05 28.59 12.31
N ARG A 344 27.18 27.70 12.77
CA ARG A 344 27.52 26.30 13.07
C ARG A 344 27.09 25.40 11.92
N GLU A 345 27.75 24.26 11.81
CA GLU A 345 27.25 23.19 10.92
C GLU A 345 25.95 22.62 11.45
N VAL A 346 24.93 22.58 10.61
CA VAL A 346 23.59 22.07 10.93
C VAL A 346 23.38 20.74 10.26
N VAL A 347 23.10 19.70 11.04
CA VAL A 347 22.68 18.41 10.53
C VAL A 347 21.20 18.22 10.87
N VAL A 348 20.36 18.08 9.85
CA VAL A 348 18.94 17.90 10.02
C VAL A 348 18.60 16.42 9.89
N HIS A 349 17.81 15.87 10.82
CA HIS A 349 17.34 14.51 10.72
C HIS A 349 15.84 14.38 10.97
N CYS A 350 15.29 13.30 10.43
CA CYS A 350 13.92 12.88 10.71
C CYS A 350 13.87 11.34 10.83
N ARG A 351 12.72 10.72 10.56
CA ARG A 351 12.58 9.26 10.61
C ARG A 351 13.40 8.57 9.51
N SER A 352 13.24 8.97 8.24
CA SER A 352 13.83 8.30 7.05
C SER A 352 14.76 9.17 6.20
N GLY A 353 14.96 10.45 6.57
CA GLY A 353 15.73 11.42 5.78
C GLY A 353 14.89 12.27 4.81
N ALA A 354 13.62 11.92 4.55
CA ALA A 354 12.80 12.62 3.55
C ALA A 354 12.30 14.01 4.01
N ARG A 355 11.77 14.13 5.24
CA ARG A 355 11.34 15.42 5.82
C ARG A 355 12.52 16.34 6.08
N SER A 356 13.60 15.78 6.61
CA SER A 356 14.82 16.54 6.91
C SER A 356 15.51 17.04 5.65
N GLN A 357 15.40 16.34 4.52
CA GLN A 357 15.86 16.85 3.22
C GLN A 357 15.17 18.17 2.84
N LYS A 358 13.83 18.22 2.91
CA LYS A 358 13.05 19.43 2.61
C LYS A 358 13.41 20.60 3.54
N ILE A 359 13.63 20.31 4.81
CA ILE A 359 14.02 21.33 5.78
C ILE A 359 15.46 21.79 5.56
N ALA A 360 16.38 20.90 5.19
CA ALA A 360 17.75 21.29 4.83
C ALA A 360 17.77 22.21 3.60
N GLU A 361 16.97 21.90 2.58
CA GLU A 361 16.77 22.77 1.39
C GLU A 361 16.21 24.15 1.80
N PHE A 362 15.18 24.16 2.65
CA PHE A 362 14.60 25.40 3.16
C PHE A 362 15.61 26.24 3.98
N LEU A 363 16.40 25.62 4.86
CA LEU A 363 17.44 26.29 5.62
C LEU A 363 18.52 26.87 4.71
N GLN A 364 18.99 26.13 3.71
CA GLN A 364 19.96 26.61 2.73
C GLN A 364 19.43 27.86 2.00
N GLN A 365 18.18 27.82 1.52
CA GLN A 365 17.52 28.98 0.89
C GLN A 365 17.32 30.14 1.86
N SER A 366 17.22 29.87 3.15
CA SER A 366 17.10 30.87 4.21
C SER A 366 18.47 31.43 4.68
N GLY A 367 19.55 31.07 3.98
CA GLY A 367 20.90 31.63 4.23
C GLY A 367 21.73 30.91 5.30
N TYR A 368 21.49 29.60 5.50
CA TYR A 368 22.35 28.73 6.30
C TYR A 368 23.36 28.05 5.36
N PRO A 369 24.67 28.40 5.42
CA PRO A 369 25.63 27.93 4.42
C PRO A 369 26.04 26.46 4.60
N ASN A 370 26.02 25.94 5.84
CA ASN A 370 26.56 24.65 6.21
C ASN A 370 25.43 23.76 6.74
N VAL A 371 24.58 23.27 5.84
CA VAL A 371 23.46 22.37 6.19
C VAL A 371 23.63 21.03 5.49
N SER A 372 23.43 19.96 6.24
CA SER A 372 23.45 18.59 5.74
C SER A 372 22.19 17.85 6.16
N ASN A 373 21.75 16.91 5.34
CA ASN A 373 20.69 15.95 5.66
C ASN A 373 21.30 14.66 6.20
N LEU A 374 20.77 14.11 7.30
CA LEU A 374 21.13 12.77 7.76
C LEU A 374 20.45 11.72 6.89
N ALA A 375 21.22 11.10 6.02
CA ALA A 375 20.73 10.07 5.10
C ALA A 375 20.15 8.88 5.87
N GLY A 376 18.93 8.46 5.49
CA GLY A 376 18.22 7.35 6.15
C GLY A 376 17.68 7.68 7.55
N GLY A 377 18.00 8.83 8.13
CA GLY A 377 17.45 9.32 9.39
C GLY A 377 17.68 8.40 10.58
N ILE A 378 16.73 8.41 11.54
CA ILE A 378 16.82 7.58 12.76
C ILE A 378 16.68 6.07 12.47
N LEU A 379 16.06 5.69 11.36
CA LEU A 379 15.97 4.29 10.96
C LEU A 379 17.35 3.73 10.60
N ALA A 380 18.10 4.44 9.76
CA ALA A 380 19.48 4.04 9.44
C ALA A 380 20.38 4.07 10.67
N TRP A 381 20.17 5.03 11.59
CA TRP A 381 20.89 5.06 12.86
C TRP A 381 20.63 3.80 13.69
N SER A 382 19.39 3.36 13.79
CA SER A 382 19.04 2.11 14.47
C SER A 382 19.68 0.88 13.81
N ASP A 383 19.74 0.86 12.47
CA ASP A 383 20.31 -0.28 11.74
C ASP A 383 21.84 -0.35 11.81
N GLU A 384 22.53 0.80 11.77
CA GLU A 384 23.95 0.83 11.48
C GLU A 384 24.79 1.31 12.65
N VAL A 385 24.20 1.99 13.66
CA VAL A 385 24.92 2.65 14.76
C VAL A 385 24.50 2.11 16.12
N ASP A 386 23.22 2.16 16.45
CA ASP A 386 22.71 1.71 17.76
C ASP A 386 21.37 0.98 17.64
N PRO A 387 21.38 -0.36 17.62
CA PRO A 387 20.17 -1.17 17.54
C PRO A 387 19.20 -1.02 18.73
N LYS A 388 19.61 -0.35 19.82
CA LYS A 388 18.74 -0.05 20.96
C LYS A 388 17.80 1.11 20.69
N VAL A 389 18.10 1.95 19.68
CA VAL A 389 17.19 3.02 19.23
C VAL A 389 15.99 2.36 18.55
N GLN A 390 14.82 2.51 19.17
CA GLN A 390 13.60 1.82 18.74
C GLN A 390 13.17 2.26 17.34
N LYS A 391 12.97 1.31 16.43
CA LYS A 391 12.29 1.56 15.15
C LYS A 391 10.78 1.65 15.35
N TYR A 392 10.12 2.53 14.61
CA TYR A 392 8.68 2.73 14.69
C TYR A 392 8.10 3.11 13.33
#